data_d33ac00364f0fabf3c55474e0cb14367
#
_entry.id   d33ac00364f0fabf3c55474e0cb14367
#
_cell.length_a   1.000
_cell.length_b   1.000
_cell.length_c   1.000
_cell.angle_alpha   90.00
_cell.angle_beta   90.00
_cell.angle_gamma   90.00
#
_symmetry.space_group_name_H-M   'P 1'
#
loop_
_entity.id
_entity.type
_entity.pdbx_description
1 polymer ?
#
loop_
_entity_poly.entity_id
_entity_poly.type
_entity_poly.pdbx_seq_one_letter_code
_entity_poly.pdbx_strand_id
1 'polypeptide(L)'
;VERALGCRSGGGWGVECRGRQVGKGRLGGDAPLLNTDLGGVNLFSGGLDSLIGAIDSLAADERPLLVSHAGEGAGSKAQYLCHAALKAKFPQRRFEWVRLPMVFAHDLAEGVGSETSTRARSFLFFAVGVAAGTALRRPFDLKVPENGLIALNVPLDPLRLGALSTRTTHPFYMARWREIIAALGIDGSLSNPYWAMTKGEMVDACADKPFLMTIADKSISCSSPAKLRWAGYAQGHCGYCVPGLIRRASMPDGDPTRYFLEDLGQRPLNSAEAEGVQVRSFQLAIARLRDRPDLAKILIHKPGPLYDHDLDD
;
A
#
# COMPACT_ATOMS: atom_id res chain seq x y z
N VAL A 1 -14.21 10.21 -9.32
CA VAL A 1 -13.89 10.18 -7.88
C VAL A 1 -14.88 9.29 -7.14
N GLU A 2 -16.21 9.49 -7.28
CA GLU A 2 -17.24 8.69 -6.61
C GLU A 2 -17.08 7.19 -6.87
N ARG A 3 -16.86 6.79 -8.14
CA ARG A 3 -16.64 5.38 -8.51
C ARG A 3 -15.39 4.78 -7.83
N ALA A 4 -14.30 5.55 -7.70
CA ALA A 4 -13.09 5.09 -7.04
C ALA A 4 -13.30 4.90 -5.54
N LEU A 5 -13.98 5.85 -4.88
CA LEU A 5 -14.32 5.76 -3.46
C LEU A 5 -15.31 4.63 -3.18
N GLY A 6 -16.35 4.47 -4.01
CA GLY A 6 -17.31 3.38 -3.91
C GLY A 6 -16.67 2.01 -4.07
N CYS A 7 -15.77 1.85 -5.04
CA CYS A 7 -15.00 0.62 -5.21
C CYS A 7 -14.18 0.26 -3.97
N ARG A 8 -13.61 1.27 -3.32
CA ARG A 8 -12.72 1.08 -2.19
C ARG A 8 -13.43 0.81 -0.89
N SER A 9 -14.52 1.53 -0.61
CA SER A 9 -15.22 1.47 0.68
C SER A 9 -16.39 0.49 0.68
N GLY A 10 -16.87 0.08 -0.48
CA GLY A 10 -18.08 -0.70 -0.63
C GLY A 10 -19.37 0.05 -0.29
N GLY A 11 -19.29 1.38 -0.12
CA GLY A 11 -20.40 2.27 0.17
C GLY A 11 -20.67 3.25 -0.97
N GLY A 12 -21.86 3.83 -1.00
CA GLY A 12 -22.17 4.96 -1.88
C GLY A 12 -21.51 6.24 -1.33
N TRP A 13 -20.70 6.88 -2.16
CA TRP A 13 -20.04 8.16 -1.82
C TRP A 13 -20.52 9.24 -2.77
N GLY A 14 -21.10 10.30 -2.23
CA GLY A 14 -21.32 11.54 -2.97
C GLY A 14 -20.10 12.44 -2.83
N VAL A 15 -19.62 12.97 -3.95
CA VAL A 15 -18.52 13.95 -3.95
C VAL A 15 -19.07 15.29 -4.40
N GLU A 16 -19.16 16.23 -3.48
CA GLU A 16 -19.50 17.60 -3.79
C GLU A 16 -18.21 18.42 -3.97
N CYS A 17 -17.96 18.85 -5.19
CA CYS A 17 -16.85 19.76 -5.46
C CYS A 17 -17.28 21.20 -5.21
N ARG A 18 -16.87 21.78 -4.09
CA ARG A 18 -17.03 23.22 -3.84
C ARG A 18 -15.76 23.94 -4.28
N GLY A 19 -15.92 24.95 -5.13
CA GLY A 19 -14.82 25.85 -5.49
C GLY A 19 -14.29 26.53 -4.23
N ARG A 20 -13.10 26.17 -3.80
CA ARG A 20 -12.42 26.91 -2.73
C ARG A 20 -11.91 28.22 -3.31
N GLN A 21 -12.34 29.35 -2.78
CA GLN A 21 -11.61 30.60 -2.99
C GLN A 21 -10.22 30.39 -2.35
N VAL A 22 -9.24 30.12 -3.21
CA VAL A 22 -7.84 30.12 -2.80
C VAL A 22 -7.56 31.56 -2.41
N GLY A 23 -7.51 31.84 -1.11
CA GLY A 23 -6.92 33.08 -0.65
C GLY A 23 -5.57 33.22 -1.33
N LYS A 24 -5.22 34.41 -1.81
CA LYS A 24 -3.93 34.72 -2.44
C LYS A 24 -2.77 34.57 -1.45
N GLY A 25 -2.64 33.39 -0.83
CA GLY A 25 -1.40 32.94 -0.25
C GLY A 25 -0.44 32.77 -1.40
N ARG A 26 0.63 33.53 -1.44
CA ARG A 26 1.73 33.36 -2.37
C ARG A 26 2.19 31.90 -2.36
N LEU A 27 1.69 31.11 -3.28
CA LEU A 27 2.44 30.00 -3.81
C LEU A 27 3.65 30.70 -4.47
N GLY A 28 4.81 30.52 -3.87
CA GLY A 28 6.05 31.17 -4.29
C GLY A 28 6.26 31.02 -5.78
N GLY A 29 6.97 31.96 -6.36
CA GLY A 29 7.17 32.18 -7.77
C GLY A 29 7.44 30.93 -8.62
N ASP A 30 7.62 31.10 -9.92
CA ASP A 30 7.73 30.06 -10.97
C ASP A 30 8.82 28.98 -10.77
N ALA A 31 9.57 29.01 -9.68
CA ALA A 31 10.55 27.98 -9.33
C ALA A 31 9.84 26.67 -8.93
N PRO A 32 10.28 25.52 -9.43
CA PRO A 32 9.77 24.22 -9.02
C PRO A 32 9.99 24.02 -7.52
N LEU A 33 8.95 23.55 -6.81
CA LEU A 33 9.01 23.27 -5.37
C LEU A 33 9.93 22.07 -5.05
N LEU A 34 10.23 21.26 -6.04
CA LEU A 34 11.06 20.06 -5.95
C LEU A 34 12.10 20.09 -7.07
N ASN A 35 13.20 19.37 -6.85
CA ASN A 35 14.23 19.22 -7.86
C ASN A 35 13.65 18.55 -9.12
N THR A 36 13.74 19.19 -10.27
CA THR A 36 13.18 18.72 -11.55
C THR A 36 13.93 17.53 -12.14
N ASP A 37 15.06 17.14 -11.57
CA ASP A 37 15.89 16.00 -12.01
C ASP A 37 15.35 14.63 -11.56
N LEU A 38 14.25 14.61 -10.78
CA LEU A 38 13.67 13.36 -10.27
C LEU A 38 12.91 12.61 -11.37
N GLY A 39 13.09 11.27 -11.46
CA GLY A 39 12.59 10.43 -12.56
C GLY A 39 11.11 10.10 -12.50
N GLY A 40 10.56 9.86 -11.34
CA GLY A 40 9.16 9.45 -11.12
C GLY A 40 8.77 9.56 -9.66
N VAL A 41 7.56 9.16 -9.34
CA VAL A 41 7.01 9.22 -7.97
C VAL A 41 6.75 7.81 -7.49
N ASN A 42 7.27 7.44 -6.32
CA ASN A 42 7.00 6.15 -5.71
C ASN A 42 6.26 6.34 -4.38
N LEU A 43 5.11 5.71 -4.22
CA LEU A 43 4.47 5.67 -2.90
C LEU A 43 5.32 4.87 -1.93
N PHE A 44 5.69 5.49 -0.80
CA PHE A 44 6.59 4.94 0.19
C PHE A 44 5.90 4.84 1.55
N SER A 45 5.17 3.74 1.77
CA SER A 45 4.36 3.54 2.97
C SER A 45 5.17 3.11 4.20
N GLY A 46 6.41 2.67 4.03
CA GLY A 46 7.21 1.99 5.06
C GLY A 46 6.91 0.48 5.17
N GLY A 47 6.09 -0.07 4.27
CA GLY A 47 5.88 -1.51 4.12
C GLY A 47 6.97 -2.17 3.27
N LEU A 48 7.04 -3.52 3.32
CA LEU A 48 8.04 -4.29 2.60
C LEU A 48 7.96 -4.06 1.08
N ASP A 49 6.75 -4.04 0.50
CA ASP A 49 6.56 -3.85 -0.94
C ASP A 49 7.06 -2.48 -1.41
N SER A 50 6.73 -1.43 -0.65
CA SER A 50 7.22 -0.09 -0.96
C SER A 50 8.73 0.07 -0.75
N LEU A 51 9.32 -0.71 0.15
CA LEU A 51 10.77 -0.75 0.35
C LEU A 51 11.46 -1.43 -0.84
N ILE A 52 10.93 -2.57 -1.32
CA ILE A 52 11.43 -3.25 -2.53
C ILE A 52 11.34 -2.30 -3.72
N GLY A 53 10.19 -1.66 -3.95
CA GLY A 53 10.03 -0.71 -5.05
C GLY A 53 11.02 0.45 -5.01
N ALA A 54 11.36 0.95 -3.81
CA ALA A 54 12.37 1.99 -3.65
C ALA A 54 13.79 1.47 -3.95
N ILE A 55 14.13 0.25 -3.51
CA ILE A 55 15.43 -0.39 -3.81
C ILE A 55 15.58 -0.58 -5.32
N ASP A 56 14.57 -1.15 -5.98
CA ASP A 56 14.60 -1.43 -7.41
C ASP A 56 14.75 -0.14 -8.25
N SER A 57 13.99 0.90 -7.90
CA SER A 57 14.11 2.21 -8.55
C SER A 57 15.50 2.85 -8.36
N LEU A 58 16.08 2.73 -7.16
CA LEU A 58 17.41 3.27 -6.88
C LEU A 58 18.52 2.46 -7.57
N ALA A 59 18.37 1.14 -7.63
CA ALA A 59 19.29 0.28 -8.37
C ALA A 59 19.28 0.58 -9.86
N ALA A 60 18.09 0.85 -10.43
CA ALA A 60 17.90 1.24 -11.83
C ALA A 60 18.27 2.72 -12.14
N ASP A 61 18.75 3.48 -11.16
CA ASP A 61 19.07 4.93 -11.29
C ASP A 61 17.90 5.81 -11.74
N GLU A 62 16.69 5.47 -11.35
CA GLU A 62 15.47 6.19 -11.77
C GLU A 62 15.27 7.53 -11.05
N ARG A 63 16.03 7.84 -10.03
CA ARG A 63 15.96 9.08 -9.22
C ARG A 63 14.56 9.35 -8.66
N PRO A 64 13.97 8.44 -7.87
CA PRO A 64 12.58 8.56 -7.46
C PRO A 64 12.33 9.69 -6.45
N LEU A 65 11.15 10.31 -6.56
CA LEU A 65 10.54 11.02 -5.46
C LEU A 65 9.74 10.03 -4.61
N LEU A 66 10.25 9.70 -3.45
CA LEU A 66 9.52 8.89 -2.48
C LEU A 66 8.46 9.75 -1.79
N VAL A 67 7.21 9.29 -1.78
CA VAL A 67 6.09 10.04 -1.21
C VAL A 67 5.41 9.25 -0.12
N SER A 68 5.30 9.83 1.06
CA SER A 68 4.69 9.23 2.23
C SER A 68 3.63 10.14 2.85
N HIS A 69 2.55 9.54 3.34
CA HIS A 69 1.68 10.21 4.29
C HIS A 69 2.34 10.17 5.68
N ALA A 70 2.52 11.32 6.28
CA ALA A 70 3.05 11.45 7.62
C ALA A 70 1.91 11.18 8.63
N GLY A 71 1.96 10.01 9.24
CA GLY A 71 1.10 9.63 10.35
C GLY A 71 1.92 9.41 11.62
N GLU A 72 1.28 8.88 12.63
CA GLU A 72 1.92 8.45 13.87
C GLU A 72 2.12 6.93 13.90
N GLY A 73 2.96 6.47 14.84
CA GLY A 73 3.12 5.06 15.16
C GLY A 73 4.09 4.29 14.27
N ALA A 74 3.88 2.98 14.18
CA ALA A 74 4.83 2.04 13.58
C ALA A 74 5.12 2.33 12.09
N GLY A 75 4.09 2.71 11.32
CA GLY A 75 4.27 3.04 9.91
C GLY A 75 5.19 4.24 9.71
N SER A 76 4.99 5.29 10.50
CA SER A 76 5.84 6.49 10.46
C SER A 76 7.29 6.16 10.85
N LYS A 77 7.50 5.37 11.90
CA LYS A 77 8.82 4.91 12.32
C LYS A 77 9.50 4.09 11.22
N ALA A 78 8.76 3.16 10.60
CA ALA A 78 9.27 2.34 9.51
C ALA A 78 9.72 3.19 8.31
N GLN A 79 8.94 4.21 7.92
CA GLN A 79 9.33 5.15 6.87
C GLN A 79 10.69 5.79 7.14
N TYR A 80 10.92 6.30 8.36
CA TYR A 80 12.20 6.92 8.74
C TYR A 80 13.35 5.93 8.69
N LEU A 81 13.15 4.74 9.27
CA LEU A 81 14.21 3.72 9.34
C LEU A 81 14.59 3.20 7.95
N CYS A 82 13.60 2.91 7.12
CA CYS A 82 13.83 2.46 5.75
C CYS A 82 14.47 3.55 4.90
N HIS A 83 14.00 4.80 4.98
CA HIS A 83 14.61 5.92 4.25
C HIS A 83 16.06 6.15 4.67
N ALA A 84 16.38 6.13 5.97
CA ALA A 84 17.75 6.28 6.46
C ALA A 84 18.67 5.16 5.93
N ALA A 85 18.18 3.92 5.90
CA ALA A 85 18.92 2.78 5.36
C ALA A 85 19.16 2.92 3.84
N LEU A 86 18.15 3.35 3.07
CA LEU A 86 18.30 3.63 1.64
C LEU A 86 19.35 4.72 1.39
N LYS A 87 19.30 5.81 2.17
CA LYS A 87 20.26 6.91 2.03
C LYS A 87 21.71 6.48 2.35
N ALA A 88 21.88 5.62 3.32
CA ALA A 88 23.18 5.06 3.66
C ALA A 88 23.72 4.10 2.59
N LYS A 89 22.85 3.28 1.99
CA LYS A 89 23.21 2.29 0.97
C LYS A 89 23.50 2.93 -0.39
N PHE A 90 22.75 3.97 -0.77
CA PHE A 90 22.81 4.62 -2.07
C PHE A 90 23.28 6.09 -1.98
N PRO A 91 24.46 6.40 -1.37
CA PRO A 91 24.87 7.78 -1.13
C PRO A 91 25.12 8.58 -2.41
N GLN A 92 25.40 7.91 -3.52
CA GLN A 92 25.65 8.54 -4.84
C GLN A 92 24.38 8.65 -5.69
N ARG A 93 23.27 8.02 -5.27
CA ARG A 93 21.99 8.07 -6.01
C ARG A 93 21.20 9.31 -5.59
N ARG A 94 20.62 9.97 -6.58
CA ARG A 94 19.72 11.11 -6.33
C ARG A 94 18.32 10.60 -6.10
N PHE A 95 17.73 10.91 -4.97
CA PHE A 95 16.32 10.75 -4.67
C PHE A 95 15.91 11.70 -3.57
N GLU A 96 14.65 12.01 -3.54
CA GLU A 96 14.08 12.85 -2.49
C GLU A 96 12.94 12.11 -1.78
N TRP A 97 12.64 12.56 -0.59
CA TRP A 97 11.56 12.01 0.20
C TRP A 97 10.69 13.12 0.76
N VAL A 98 9.41 13.10 0.38
CA VAL A 98 8.39 14.02 0.86
C VAL A 98 7.43 13.29 1.78
N ARG A 99 7.25 13.81 2.97
CA ARG A 99 6.27 13.37 3.94
C ARG A 99 5.24 14.46 4.16
N LEU A 100 3.99 14.18 3.80
CA LEU A 100 2.91 15.14 3.91
C LEU A 100 2.02 14.79 5.11
N PRO A 101 1.99 15.63 6.16
CA PRO A 101 1.04 15.50 7.24
C PRO A 101 -0.33 15.97 6.73
N MET A 102 -1.28 15.06 6.65
CA MET A 102 -2.65 15.41 6.28
C MET A 102 -3.60 14.90 7.37
N VAL A 103 -4.24 15.83 8.02
CA VAL A 103 -5.26 15.58 9.04
C VAL A 103 -6.53 16.29 8.58
N PHE A 104 -7.63 15.57 8.61
CA PHE A 104 -8.94 16.15 8.34
C PHE A 104 -9.60 16.52 9.68
N ALA A 105 -10.20 17.70 9.74
CA ALA A 105 -11.00 18.07 10.90
C ALA A 105 -12.21 17.13 11.01
N HIS A 106 -12.59 16.79 12.24
CA HIS A 106 -13.72 15.88 12.50
C HIS A 106 -15.07 16.46 12.08
N ASP A 107 -15.15 17.76 11.95
CA ASP A 107 -16.32 18.58 11.60
C ASP A 107 -16.27 19.14 10.16
N LEU A 108 -15.50 18.51 9.30
CA LEU A 108 -15.28 19.00 7.93
C LEU A 108 -16.59 19.09 7.10
N ALA A 109 -17.56 18.25 7.42
CA ALA A 109 -18.87 18.24 6.78
C ALA A 109 -19.96 18.30 7.86
N GLU A 110 -20.80 19.33 7.78
CA GLU A 110 -21.92 19.56 8.70
C GLU A 110 -22.92 18.41 8.58
N GLY A 111 -23.38 17.90 9.73
CA GLY A 111 -24.36 16.80 9.79
C GLY A 111 -23.84 15.41 9.45
N VAL A 112 -22.56 15.26 9.17
CA VAL A 112 -21.92 13.96 8.86
C VAL A 112 -21.09 13.50 10.06
N GLY A 113 -21.45 12.36 10.63
CA GLY A 113 -20.68 11.73 11.70
C GLY A 113 -19.31 11.26 11.23
N SER A 114 -18.33 11.30 12.14
CA SER A 114 -16.97 10.81 11.88
C SER A 114 -16.97 9.29 11.72
N GLU A 115 -16.42 8.77 10.63
CA GLU A 115 -16.18 7.34 10.44
C GLU A 115 -14.78 6.97 10.96
N THR A 116 -14.69 5.99 11.85
CA THR A 116 -13.41 5.52 12.41
C THR A 116 -12.68 4.52 11.52
N SER A 117 -13.15 4.29 10.28
CA SER A 117 -12.54 3.35 9.35
C SER A 117 -11.37 3.95 8.58
N THR A 118 -10.47 3.08 8.13
CA THR A 118 -9.33 3.45 7.28
C THR A 118 -9.57 3.12 5.81
N ARG A 119 -10.81 2.83 5.40
CA ARG A 119 -11.15 2.36 4.06
C ARG A 119 -10.78 3.34 2.95
N ALA A 120 -11.00 4.63 3.16
CA ALA A 120 -10.65 5.67 2.18
C ALA A 120 -9.17 6.10 2.20
N ARG A 121 -8.36 5.55 3.10
CA ARG A 121 -6.96 5.97 3.29
C ARG A 121 -6.10 5.86 2.03
N SER A 122 -6.34 4.86 1.19
CA SER A 122 -5.57 4.73 -0.05
C SER A 122 -5.93 5.80 -1.08
N PHE A 123 -7.16 6.32 -1.04
CA PHE A 123 -7.51 7.47 -1.88
C PHE A 123 -6.62 8.68 -1.53
N LEU A 124 -6.44 8.93 -0.24
CA LEU A 124 -5.53 9.97 0.23
C LEU A 124 -4.09 9.74 -0.26
N PHE A 125 -3.58 8.51 -0.17
CA PHE A 125 -2.22 8.22 -0.60
C PHE A 125 -2.00 8.46 -2.10
N PHE A 126 -2.96 8.06 -2.92
CA PHE A 126 -2.90 8.32 -4.35
C PHE A 126 -3.02 9.82 -4.66
N ALA A 127 -3.95 10.52 -4.00
CA ALA A 127 -4.10 11.97 -4.17
C ALA A 127 -2.82 12.72 -3.81
N VAL A 128 -2.17 12.34 -2.71
CA VAL A 128 -0.89 12.92 -2.27
C VAL A 128 0.23 12.59 -3.28
N GLY A 129 0.26 11.36 -3.80
CA GLY A 129 1.23 10.96 -4.84
C GLY A 129 1.06 11.75 -6.13
N VAL A 130 -0.18 11.90 -6.60
CA VAL A 130 -0.50 12.71 -7.80
C VAL A 130 -0.15 14.17 -7.57
N ALA A 131 -0.49 14.74 -6.42
CA ALA A 131 -0.14 16.13 -6.10
C ALA A 131 1.38 16.36 -6.06
N ALA A 132 2.14 15.40 -5.52
CA ALA A 132 3.60 15.45 -5.52
C ALA A 132 4.17 15.32 -6.94
N GLY A 133 3.57 14.47 -7.77
CA GLY A 133 3.93 14.33 -9.19
C GLY A 133 3.70 15.61 -9.98
N THR A 134 2.56 16.27 -9.79
CA THR A 134 2.27 17.54 -10.47
C THR A 134 3.24 18.65 -10.07
N ALA A 135 3.80 18.61 -8.86
CA ALA A 135 4.81 19.56 -8.41
C ALA A 135 6.16 19.44 -9.15
N LEU A 136 6.42 18.32 -9.84
CA LEU A 136 7.58 18.15 -10.72
C LEU A 136 7.46 18.97 -12.02
N ARG A 137 6.25 19.46 -12.37
CA ARG A 137 5.96 20.27 -13.57
C ARG A 137 6.40 19.62 -14.89
N ARG A 138 6.31 18.30 -14.97
CA ARG A 138 6.58 17.47 -16.14
C ARG A 138 5.78 16.18 -16.06
N PRO A 139 5.69 15.41 -17.16
CA PRO A 139 5.12 14.07 -17.14
C PRO A 139 5.76 13.21 -16.05
N PHE A 140 4.96 12.43 -15.33
CA PHE A 140 5.45 11.54 -14.28
C PHE A 140 4.72 10.20 -14.28
N ASP A 141 5.39 9.16 -13.79
CA ASP A 141 4.76 7.89 -13.42
C ASP A 141 4.66 7.80 -11.90
N LEU A 142 3.44 7.54 -11.40
CA LEU A 142 3.19 7.24 -10.00
C LEU A 142 3.21 5.73 -9.81
N LYS A 143 4.31 5.21 -9.29
CA LYS A 143 4.46 3.80 -8.94
C LYS A 143 3.85 3.51 -7.57
N VAL A 144 2.99 2.50 -7.51
CA VAL A 144 2.35 2.03 -6.28
C VAL A 144 2.75 0.57 -6.05
N PRO A 145 3.93 0.31 -5.48
CA PRO A 145 4.44 -1.05 -5.29
C PRO A 145 3.56 -1.86 -4.34
N GLU A 146 2.90 -2.88 -4.85
CA GLU A 146 2.10 -3.82 -4.06
C GLU A 146 2.03 -5.18 -4.76
N ASN A 147 2.22 -6.27 -4.02
CA ASN A 147 2.17 -7.63 -4.56
C ASN A 147 0.77 -8.00 -5.07
N GLY A 148 0.71 -8.92 -6.03
CA GLY A 148 -0.50 -9.31 -6.72
C GLY A 148 -1.58 -9.91 -5.81
N LEU A 149 -1.22 -10.66 -4.78
CA LEU A 149 -2.22 -11.24 -3.87
C LEU A 149 -3.00 -10.15 -3.12
N ILE A 150 -2.33 -9.09 -2.70
CA ILE A 150 -2.98 -7.93 -2.07
C ILE A 150 -3.68 -7.07 -3.12
N ALA A 151 -3.06 -6.87 -4.29
CA ALA A 151 -3.64 -6.08 -5.38
C ALA A 151 -4.95 -6.69 -5.88
N LEU A 152 -4.99 -7.98 -6.19
CA LEU A 152 -6.19 -8.70 -6.60
C LEU A 152 -7.23 -8.82 -5.48
N ASN A 153 -6.78 -8.72 -4.23
CA ASN A 153 -7.66 -8.74 -3.06
C ASN A 153 -8.63 -9.93 -3.04
N VAL A 154 -8.13 -11.12 -3.40
CA VAL A 154 -8.92 -12.34 -3.47
C VAL A 154 -9.53 -12.65 -2.10
N PRO A 155 -10.84 -12.88 -2.00
CA PRO A 155 -11.49 -13.19 -0.75
C PRO A 155 -11.07 -14.59 -0.26
N LEU A 156 -10.34 -14.64 0.85
CA LEU A 156 -9.88 -15.88 1.46
C LEU A 156 -11.03 -16.69 2.07
N ASP A 157 -12.07 -16.00 2.50
CA ASP A 157 -13.31 -16.59 3.02
C ASP A 157 -14.53 -15.74 2.65
N PRO A 158 -15.77 -16.29 2.75
CA PRO A 158 -17.00 -15.56 2.40
C PRO A 158 -17.22 -14.28 3.20
N LEU A 159 -16.71 -14.18 4.43
CA LEU A 159 -16.87 -13.00 5.30
C LEU A 159 -16.03 -11.81 4.84
N ARG A 160 -15.05 -12.05 3.95
CA ARG A 160 -14.19 -11.00 3.38
C ARG A 160 -14.68 -10.46 2.04
N LEU A 161 -15.87 -10.84 1.62
CA LEU A 161 -16.52 -10.25 0.46
C LEU A 161 -17.03 -8.83 0.79
N GLY A 162 -16.79 -7.89 -0.10
CA GLY A 162 -17.35 -6.53 0.00
C GLY A 162 -16.50 -5.54 0.80
N ALA A 163 -17.15 -4.74 1.64
CA ALA A 163 -16.60 -3.53 2.26
C ALA A 163 -15.46 -3.75 3.28
N LEU A 164 -15.29 -4.98 3.76
CA LEU A 164 -14.28 -5.28 4.79
C LEU A 164 -12.85 -5.43 4.23
N SER A 165 -12.70 -5.40 2.91
CA SER A 165 -11.42 -5.60 2.24
C SER A 165 -10.93 -4.31 1.58
N THR A 166 -9.64 -4.00 1.74
CA THR A 166 -9.03 -2.85 1.09
C THR A 166 -8.59 -3.22 -0.33
N ARG A 167 -8.99 -2.44 -1.32
CA ARG A 167 -8.68 -2.67 -2.74
C ARG A 167 -7.69 -1.63 -3.26
N THR A 168 -6.56 -1.48 -2.57
CA THR A 168 -5.63 -0.35 -2.78
C THR A 168 -5.14 -0.26 -4.22
N THR A 169 -4.69 -1.37 -4.80
CA THR A 169 -4.13 -1.44 -6.15
C THR A 169 -4.89 -2.42 -7.03
N HIS A 170 -6.14 -2.73 -6.67
CA HIS A 170 -6.99 -3.56 -7.51
C HIS A 170 -7.13 -2.94 -8.92
N PRO A 171 -7.04 -3.71 -10.03
CA PRO A 171 -7.10 -3.19 -11.39
C PRO A 171 -8.25 -2.21 -11.64
N PHE A 172 -9.46 -2.54 -11.18
CA PHE A 172 -10.60 -1.62 -11.26
C PHE A 172 -10.35 -0.28 -10.57
N TYR A 173 -9.75 -0.29 -9.39
CA TYR A 173 -9.45 0.94 -8.65
C TYR A 173 -8.37 1.77 -9.34
N MET A 174 -7.33 1.11 -9.86
CA MET A 174 -6.26 1.74 -10.64
C MET A 174 -6.82 2.38 -11.92
N ALA A 175 -7.72 1.68 -12.65
CA ALA A 175 -8.38 2.22 -13.83
C ALA A 175 -9.19 3.49 -13.50
N ARG A 176 -9.97 3.49 -12.40
CA ARG A 176 -10.71 4.70 -11.97
C ARG A 176 -9.78 5.87 -11.61
N TRP A 177 -8.62 5.60 -11.06
CA TRP A 177 -7.63 6.64 -10.81
C TRP A 177 -7.01 7.20 -12.10
N ARG A 178 -6.72 6.36 -13.09
CA ARG A 178 -6.25 6.81 -14.41
C ARG A 178 -7.28 7.72 -15.08
N GLU A 179 -8.56 7.37 -14.98
CA GLU A 179 -9.65 8.26 -15.45
C GLU A 179 -9.69 9.61 -14.72
N ILE A 180 -9.48 9.61 -13.40
CA ILE A 180 -9.42 10.86 -12.61
C ILE A 180 -8.24 11.72 -13.07
N ILE A 181 -7.06 11.15 -13.22
CA ILE A 181 -5.84 11.84 -13.68
C ILE A 181 -6.09 12.46 -15.06
N ALA A 182 -6.63 11.68 -16.00
CA ALA A 182 -6.96 12.15 -17.35
C ALA A 182 -8.02 13.26 -17.35
N ALA A 183 -9.10 13.09 -16.56
CA ALA A 183 -10.18 14.08 -16.46
C ALA A 183 -9.74 15.41 -15.83
N LEU A 184 -8.69 15.38 -15.01
CA LEU A 184 -8.08 16.57 -14.44
C LEU A 184 -7.03 17.23 -15.37
N GLY A 185 -6.77 16.64 -16.54
CA GLY A 185 -5.75 17.11 -17.46
C GLY A 185 -4.33 17.02 -16.91
N ILE A 186 -4.09 16.08 -15.99
CA ILE A 186 -2.78 15.87 -15.38
C ILE A 186 -1.96 14.95 -16.28
N ASP A 187 -0.78 15.38 -16.68
CA ASP A 187 0.16 14.59 -17.48
C ASP A 187 0.93 13.61 -16.57
N GLY A 188 0.25 12.56 -16.17
CA GLY A 188 0.76 11.55 -15.26
C GLY A 188 0.20 10.17 -15.56
N SER A 189 1.02 9.14 -15.37
CA SER A 189 0.62 7.74 -15.40
C SER A 189 0.57 7.14 -14.00
N LEU A 190 -0.07 5.96 -13.88
CA LEU A 190 -0.21 5.23 -12.63
C LEU A 190 0.05 3.76 -12.88
N SER A 191 1.03 3.20 -12.19
CA SER A 191 1.44 1.82 -12.36
C SER A 191 1.62 1.07 -11.04
N ASN A 192 1.43 -0.25 -11.07
CA ASN A 192 1.92 -1.19 -10.07
C ASN A 192 2.86 -2.18 -10.75
N PRO A 193 4.18 -2.06 -10.59
CA PRO A 193 5.13 -2.93 -11.30
C PRO A 193 5.11 -4.39 -10.83
N TYR A 194 4.41 -4.69 -9.72
CA TYR A 194 4.41 -6.01 -9.08
C TYR A 194 3.03 -6.67 -9.06
N TRP A 195 2.09 -6.18 -9.85
CA TRP A 195 0.70 -6.65 -9.81
C TRP A 195 0.54 -8.15 -10.11
N ALA A 196 1.45 -8.74 -10.92
CA ALA A 196 1.48 -10.15 -11.28
C ALA A 196 2.44 -10.99 -10.42
N MET A 197 3.07 -10.42 -9.41
CA MET A 197 4.05 -11.09 -8.54
C MET A 197 3.48 -11.35 -7.16
N THR A 198 3.75 -12.53 -6.60
CA THR A 198 3.59 -12.75 -5.17
C THR A 198 4.63 -11.93 -4.39
N LYS A 199 4.40 -11.75 -3.09
CA LYS A 199 5.39 -11.05 -2.26
C LYS A 199 6.73 -11.82 -2.18
N GLY A 200 6.71 -13.16 -2.26
CA GLY A 200 7.93 -13.98 -2.34
C GLY A 200 8.72 -13.68 -3.60
N GLU A 201 8.05 -13.70 -4.76
CA GLU A 201 8.69 -13.34 -6.04
C GLU A 201 9.24 -11.91 -6.04
N MET A 202 8.55 -10.95 -5.41
CA MET A 202 9.08 -9.59 -5.22
C MET A 202 10.37 -9.58 -4.39
N VAL A 203 10.44 -10.36 -3.31
CA VAL A 203 11.64 -10.49 -2.48
C VAL A 203 12.78 -11.11 -3.27
N ASP A 204 12.48 -12.18 -4.03
CA ASP A 204 13.48 -12.91 -4.82
C ASP A 204 14.00 -12.10 -6.00
N ALA A 205 13.15 -11.32 -6.65
CA ALA A 205 13.48 -10.48 -7.79
C ALA A 205 14.04 -9.09 -7.40
N CYS A 206 14.07 -8.75 -6.11
CA CYS A 206 14.59 -7.45 -5.65
C CYS A 206 16.02 -7.24 -6.14
N ALA A 207 16.28 -6.12 -6.77
CA ALA A 207 17.56 -5.78 -7.40
C ALA A 207 18.76 -5.81 -6.43
N ASP A 208 18.53 -5.62 -5.13
CA ASP A 208 19.54 -5.83 -4.08
C ASP A 208 18.92 -6.62 -2.90
N LYS A 209 18.59 -7.89 -3.18
CA LYS A 209 18.04 -8.82 -2.17
C LYS A 209 18.93 -8.94 -0.93
N PRO A 210 20.28 -9.04 -1.03
CA PRO A 210 21.13 -9.06 0.17
C PRO A 210 20.92 -7.84 1.07
N PHE A 211 20.86 -6.65 0.50
CA PHE A 211 20.59 -5.43 1.26
C PHE A 211 19.17 -5.44 1.84
N LEU A 212 18.16 -5.82 1.04
CA LEU A 212 16.78 -5.95 1.51
C LEU A 212 16.72 -6.80 2.78
N MET A 213 17.39 -7.95 2.82
CA MET A 213 17.38 -8.85 3.96
C MET A 213 18.02 -8.23 5.22
N THR A 214 18.96 -7.31 5.09
CA THR A 214 19.56 -6.61 6.24
C THR A 214 18.66 -5.54 6.85
N ILE A 215 17.62 -5.10 6.14
CA ILE A 215 16.74 -4.00 6.56
C ILE A 215 15.25 -4.34 6.55
N ALA A 216 14.89 -5.55 6.16
CA ALA A 216 13.49 -5.95 6.07
C ALA A 216 12.75 -5.78 7.41
N ASP A 217 13.42 -6.05 8.54
CA ASP A 217 12.88 -5.87 9.89
C ASP A 217 12.49 -4.42 10.23
N LYS A 218 13.06 -3.43 9.53
CA LYS A 218 12.72 -2.00 9.68
C LYS A 218 11.41 -1.63 9.02
N SER A 219 10.96 -2.42 8.02
CA SER A 219 9.67 -2.22 7.35
C SER A 219 8.51 -2.79 8.17
N ILE A 220 7.29 -2.32 7.95
CA ILE A 220 6.11 -2.77 8.67
C ILE A 220 5.04 -3.33 7.74
N SER A 221 4.68 -4.61 7.90
CA SER A 221 3.62 -5.29 7.17
C SER A 221 2.62 -5.90 8.14
N CYS A 222 1.93 -5.04 8.89
CA CYS A 222 0.93 -5.45 9.86
C CYS A 222 -0.33 -4.61 9.69
N SER A 223 -1.50 -5.25 9.66
CA SER A 223 -2.79 -4.55 9.50
C SER A 223 -3.13 -3.64 10.69
N SER A 224 -2.60 -3.93 11.87
CA SER A 224 -2.89 -3.21 13.11
C SER A 224 -1.72 -3.25 14.08
N PRO A 225 -0.58 -2.64 13.76
CA PRO A 225 0.62 -2.74 14.60
C PRO A 225 0.44 -2.11 15.98
N ALA A 226 -0.51 -1.20 16.13
CA ALA A 226 -0.83 -0.55 17.40
C ALA A 226 -1.53 -1.49 18.40
N LYS A 227 -2.18 -2.56 17.95
CA LYS A 227 -2.89 -3.50 18.83
C LYS A 227 -1.97 -4.16 19.87
N LEU A 228 -0.70 -4.31 19.56
CA LEU A 228 0.27 -4.92 20.50
C LEU A 228 0.45 -4.10 21.78
N ARG A 229 0.16 -2.79 21.74
CA ARG A 229 0.17 -1.94 22.95
C ARG A 229 -0.84 -2.39 24.02
N TRP A 230 -2.00 -2.89 23.59
CA TRP A 230 -3.02 -3.40 24.51
C TRP A 230 -2.57 -4.66 25.27
N ALA A 231 -1.61 -5.38 24.69
CA ALA A 231 -0.97 -6.52 25.32
C ALA A 231 0.35 -6.15 26.03
N GLY A 232 0.65 -4.85 26.21
CA GLY A 232 1.87 -4.38 26.87
C GLY A 232 3.16 -4.45 26.03
N TYR A 233 3.04 -4.69 24.72
CA TYR A 233 4.18 -4.79 23.83
C TYR A 233 4.40 -3.53 23.02
N ALA A 234 5.62 -3.35 22.50
CA ALA A 234 5.91 -2.31 21.52
C ALA A 234 5.13 -2.53 20.23
N GLN A 235 4.86 -1.47 19.48
CA GLN A 235 4.26 -1.58 18.16
C GLN A 235 5.15 -2.39 17.21
N GLY A 236 4.55 -3.32 16.45
CA GLY A 236 5.30 -4.20 15.57
C GLY A 236 4.41 -5.16 14.78
N HIS A 237 4.95 -6.31 14.44
CA HIS A 237 4.26 -7.33 13.69
C HIS A 237 3.56 -8.32 14.60
N CYS A 238 2.24 -8.48 14.46
CA CYS A 238 1.48 -9.46 15.24
C CYS A 238 1.80 -10.92 14.81
N GLY A 239 2.14 -11.13 13.54
CA GLY A 239 2.51 -12.44 12.98
C GLY A 239 1.35 -13.31 12.47
N TYR A 240 0.10 -12.93 12.73
CA TYR A 240 -1.09 -13.72 12.38
C TYR A 240 -2.08 -12.97 11.46
N CYS A 241 -1.92 -11.68 11.25
CA CYS A 241 -2.77 -10.94 10.31
C CYS A 241 -2.45 -11.26 8.84
N VAL A 242 -3.39 -11.05 7.93
CA VAL A 242 -3.21 -11.34 6.50
C VAL A 242 -1.90 -10.79 5.94
N PRO A 243 -1.56 -9.49 6.07
CA PRO A 243 -0.26 -8.99 5.61
C PRO A 243 0.93 -9.64 6.31
N GLY A 244 0.80 -9.99 7.58
CA GLY A 244 1.84 -10.66 8.35
C GLY A 244 2.08 -12.10 7.88
N LEU A 245 1.02 -12.86 7.59
CA LEU A 245 1.11 -14.21 7.05
C LEU A 245 1.74 -14.23 5.65
N ILE A 246 1.34 -13.29 4.79
CA ILE A 246 1.93 -13.13 3.46
C ILE A 246 3.43 -12.78 3.58
N ARG A 247 3.80 -11.92 4.55
CA ARG A 247 5.20 -11.60 4.81
C ARG A 247 6.00 -12.82 5.26
N ARG A 248 5.50 -13.59 6.21
CA ARG A 248 6.16 -14.84 6.64
C ARG A 248 6.41 -15.79 5.47
N ALA A 249 5.38 -16.00 4.64
CA ALA A 249 5.48 -16.85 3.48
C ALA A 249 6.45 -16.32 2.40
N SER A 250 6.75 -15.02 2.39
CA SER A 250 7.65 -14.43 1.40
C SER A 250 9.14 -14.57 1.72
N MET A 251 9.50 -14.96 2.95
CA MET A 251 10.88 -15.10 3.41
C MET A 251 11.03 -16.36 4.27
N PRO A 252 10.80 -17.57 3.72
CA PRO A 252 10.73 -18.81 4.51
C PRO A 252 12.05 -19.15 5.20
N ASP A 253 13.18 -18.83 4.57
CA ASP A 253 14.51 -19.27 4.97
C ASP A 253 15.34 -18.19 5.66
N GLY A 254 14.73 -17.18 6.23
CA GLY A 254 15.53 -16.13 6.90
C GLY A 254 14.84 -14.80 7.11
N ASP A 255 13.56 -14.81 7.45
CA ASP A 255 12.84 -13.58 7.81
C ASP A 255 13.42 -12.95 9.08
N PRO A 256 14.08 -11.77 9.00
CA PRO A 256 14.66 -11.10 10.17
C PRO A 256 13.60 -10.45 11.07
N THR A 257 12.32 -10.55 10.70
CA THR A 257 11.22 -9.89 11.38
C THR A 257 10.90 -10.58 12.71
N ARG A 258 10.84 -9.80 13.78
CA ARG A 258 10.29 -10.27 15.06
C ARG A 258 8.78 -10.19 15.05
N TYR A 259 8.14 -11.31 15.34
CA TYR A 259 6.68 -11.41 15.44
C TYR A 259 6.25 -11.57 16.90
N PHE A 260 5.12 -10.96 17.28
CA PHE A 260 4.52 -11.17 18.59
C PHE A 260 4.14 -12.65 18.80
N LEU A 261 3.45 -13.23 17.84
CA LEU A 261 3.23 -14.67 17.77
C LEU A 261 4.32 -15.28 16.89
N GLU A 262 5.38 -15.75 17.51
CA GLU A 262 6.57 -16.26 16.80
C GLU A 262 6.27 -17.55 16.04
N ASP A 263 5.61 -18.50 16.69
CA ASP A 263 5.22 -19.78 16.08
C ASP A 263 3.71 -19.95 16.08
N LEU A 264 3.15 -20.10 14.88
CA LEU A 264 1.71 -20.32 14.68
C LEU A 264 1.26 -21.74 15.07
N GLY A 265 2.19 -22.66 15.23
CA GLY A 265 1.96 -24.07 15.59
C GLY A 265 2.08 -24.40 17.08
N GLN A 266 2.62 -23.48 17.90
CA GLN A 266 2.88 -23.74 19.33
C GLN A 266 1.63 -24.06 20.14
N ARG A 267 0.48 -23.52 19.76
CA ARG A 267 -0.78 -23.73 20.45
C ARG A 267 -1.95 -23.65 19.48
N PRO A 268 -3.08 -24.29 19.78
CA PRO A 268 -4.30 -24.06 19.04
C PRO A 268 -4.70 -22.59 19.07
N LEU A 269 -4.94 -22.01 17.90
CA LEU A 269 -5.41 -20.64 17.78
C LEU A 269 -6.92 -20.59 17.98
N ASN A 270 -7.39 -19.66 18.81
CA ASN A 270 -8.81 -19.46 19.02
C ASN A 270 -9.46 -18.91 17.74
N SER A 271 -10.33 -19.69 17.10
CA SER A 271 -11.02 -19.30 15.87
C SER A 271 -12.10 -18.22 16.08
N ALA A 272 -12.44 -17.88 17.32
CA ALA A 272 -13.30 -16.75 17.65
C ALA A 272 -12.51 -15.44 17.78
N GLU A 273 -11.19 -15.51 17.91
CA GLU A 273 -10.30 -14.36 18.05
C GLU A 273 -9.65 -13.99 16.70
N ALA A 274 -9.20 -12.75 16.59
CA ALA A 274 -8.61 -12.22 15.36
C ALA A 274 -7.41 -13.05 14.85
N GLU A 275 -6.63 -13.65 15.73
CA GLU A 275 -5.50 -14.53 15.39
C GLU A 275 -5.96 -15.79 14.68
N GLY A 276 -6.91 -16.50 15.26
CA GLY A 276 -7.42 -17.75 14.68
C GLY A 276 -8.25 -17.52 13.42
N VAL A 277 -9.09 -16.49 13.39
CA VAL A 277 -9.89 -16.12 12.21
C VAL A 277 -9.01 -15.91 10.98
N GLN A 278 -7.93 -15.11 11.12
CA GLN A 278 -7.06 -14.77 9.99
C GLN A 278 -6.29 -15.99 9.46
N VAL A 279 -5.69 -16.77 10.36
CA VAL A 279 -4.96 -18.00 9.99
C VAL A 279 -5.90 -19.02 9.38
N ARG A 280 -7.07 -19.22 9.98
CA ARG A 280 -8.08 -20.16 9.47
C ARG A 280 -8.57 -19.80 8.08
N SER A 281 -8.74 -18.52 7.78
CA SER A 281 -9.12 -18.05 6.44
C SER A 281 -8.11 -18.51 5.38
N PHE A 282 -6.79 -18.39 5.66
CA PHE A 282 -5.76 -18.89 4.75
C PHE A 282 -5.78 -20.39 4.63
N GLN A 283 -5.89 -21.14 5.73
CA GLN A 283 -5.95 -22.60 5.70
C GLN A 283 -7.11 -23.09 4.83
N LEU A 284 -8.29 -22.50 4.99
CA LEU A 284 -9.48 -22.84 4.21
C LEU A 284 -9.32 -22.47 2.72
N ALA A 285 -8.74 -21.31 2.42
CA ALA A 285 -8.49 -20.89 1.04
C ALA A 285 -7.50 -21.84 0.35
N ILE A 286 -6.38 -22.18 1.02
CA ILE A 286 -5.37 -23.10 0.50
C ILE A 286 -5.97 -24.49 0.28
N ALA A 287 -6.71 -25.03 1.25
CA ALA A 287 -7.37 -26.34 1.11
C ALA A 287 -8.31 -26.36 -0.08
N ARG A 288 -9.18 -25.33 -0.20
CA ARG A 288 -10.14 -25.20 -1.30
C ARG A 288 -9.46 -25.14 -2.67
N LEU A 289 -8.39 -24.34 -2.80
CA LEU A 289 -7.67 -24.19 -4.07
C LEU A 289 -6.84 -25.43 -4.41
N ARG A 290 -6.34 -26.16 -3.42
CA ARG A 290 -5.67 -27.43 -3.64
C ARG A 290 -6.63 -28.49 -4.17
N ASP A 291 -7.84 -28.56 -3.60
CA ASP A 291 -8.88 -29.50 -4.03
C ASP A 291 -9.53 -29.10 -5.36
N ARG A 292 -9.65 -27.81 -5.62
CA ARG A 292 -10.32 -27.20 -6.78
C ARG A 292 -9.51 -26.03 -7.36
N PRO A 293 -8.40 -26.27 -8.08
CA PRO A 293 -7.54 -25.22 -8.64
C PRO A 293 -8.28 -24.30 -9.62
N ASP A 294 -9.26 -24.83 -10.35
CA ASP A 294 -10.13 -24.11 -11.28
C ASP A 294 -10.87 -22.92 -10.64
N LEU A 295 -11.11 -22.98 -9.32
CA LEU A 295 -11.73 -21.88 -8.60
C LEU A 295 -10.89 -20.60 -8.57
N ALA A 296 -9.58 -20.68 -8.76
CA ALA A 296 -8.72 -19.50 -8.78
C ALA A 296 -9.20 -18.50 -9.83
N LYS A 297 -9.49 -18.97 -11.06
CA LYS A 297 -10.00 -18.15 -12.17
C LYS A 297 -11.32 -17.41 -11.85
N ILE A 298 -12.17 -18.01 -11.01
CA ILE A 298 -13.43 -17.40 -10.59
C ILE A 298 -13.19 -16.43 -9.43
N LEU A 299 -12.33 -16.79 -8.49
CA LEU A 299 -12.12 -16.02 -7.26
C LEU A 299 -11.44 -14.68 -7.53
N ILE A 300 -10.54 -14.59 -8.50
CA ILE A 300 -9.86 -13.35 -8.86
C ILE A 300 -10.82 -12.26 -9.38
N HIS A 301 -11.96 -12.65 -9.95
CA HIS A 301 -12.97 -11.71 -10.45
C HIS A 301 -13.97 -11.26 -9.38
N LYS A 302 -14.04 -11.96 -8.22
CA LYS A 302 -15.00 -11.60 -7.16
C LYS A 302 -14.82 -10.19 -6.57
N PRO A 303 -13.59 -9.68 -6.40
CA PRO A 303 -13.39 -8.32 -5.90
C PRO A 303 -13.83 -7.22 -6.86
N GLY A 304 -13.90 -7.51 -8.15
CA GLY A 304 -14.26 -6.56 -9.20
C GLY A 304 -13.66 -6.95 -10.55
N PRO A 305 -14.04 -6.23 -11.62
CA PRO A 305 -13.48 -6.46 -12.94
C PRO A 305 -11.98 -6.12 -12.99
N LEU A 306 -11.26 -6.90 -13.77
CA LEU A 306 -9.80 -6.80 -13.94
C LEU A 306 -9.45 -5.96 -15.19
N TYR A 307 -10.07 -4.79 -15.34
CA TYR A 307 -9.80 -3.90 -16.46
C TYR A 307 -8.30 -3.68 -16.67
N ASP A 308 -7.89 -3.53 -17.90
CA ASP A 308 -6.53 -3.20 -18.34
C ASP A 308 -5.46 -4.30 -18.14
N HIS A 309 -5.84 -5.45 -17.62
CA HIS A 309 -4.95 -6.60 -17.55
C HIS A 309 -5.63 -7.77 -18.25
N ASP A 310 -5.16 -8.09 -19.46
CA ASP A 310 -5.48 -9.34 -20.12
C ASP A 310 -4.83 -10.46 -19.32
N LEU A 311 -5.63 -11.08 -18.43
CA LEU A 311 -5.22 -12.24 -17.65
C LEU A 311 -5.59 -13.54 -18.38
N ASP A 312 -5.84 -13.46 -19.68
CA ASP A 312 -6.23 -14.59 -20.52
C ASP A 312 -5.04 -15.36 -21.09
N ASP A 313 -3.78 -14.93 -20.79
CA ASP A 313 -2.54 -15.61 -21.18
C ASP A 313 -1.99 -16.51 -20.06
#